data_c0fa527cdef2e02e741c527884b4608d
#
_entry.id   c0fa527cdef2e02e741c527884b4608d
#
_cell.length_a   1.000
_cell.length_b   1.000
_cell.length_c   1.000
_cell.angle_alpha   90.00
_cell.angle_beta   90.00
_cell.angle_gamma   90.00
#
_symmetry.space_group_name_H-M   'P 1'
#
loop_
_entity.id
_entity.type
_entity.pdbx_description
1 polymer ?
#
loop_
_entity_poly.entity_id
_entity_poly.type
_entity_poly.pdbx_seq_one_letter_code
_entity_poly.pdbx_strand_id
1 'polypeptide(L)'
;MNLTSYLIFNGQAEEAANFYADLLGGKIENLYRFDSMPPQPGMPEIPDDFKQKILHCCIDFPGGTMSVADTMPSDERDFGKGGHMLTLMCDSIAQIEDVYAKLCVDAQKIQCELSEAFFAKRYAEVVDRYGVLWALLYEEA
;
A
#
# COMPACT_ATOMS: atom_id res chain seq x y z
N MET A 1 4.43 12.37 -18.69
CA MET A 1 3.51 11.28 -18.32
C MET A 1 4.13 10.50 -17.18
N ASN A 2 3.41 10.29 -16.06
CA ASN A 2 3.89 9.56 -14.91
C ASN A 2 2.93 8.44 -14.55
N LEU A 3 3.47 7.33 -14.09
CA LEU A 3 2.69 6.23 -13.54
C LEU A 3 2.93 6.17 -12.04
N THR A 4 1.87 6.19 -11.25
CA THR A 4 1.96 6.04 -9.79
C THR A 4 1.04 4.92 -9.33
N SER A 5 1.34 4.35 -8.17
CA SER A 5 0.45 3.36 -7.54
C SER A 5 -0.65 4.08 -6.76
N TYR A 6 -1.85 3.53 -6.85
CA TYR A 6 -3.01 4.00 -6.08
C TYR A 6 -3.68 2.79 -5.45
N LEU A 7 -3.56 2.65 -4.14
CA LEU A 7 -4.13 1.52 -3.42
C LEU A 7 -5.50 1.90 -2.85
N ILE A 8 -6.48 1.06 -3.11
CA ILE A 8 -7.86 1.26 -2.69
C ILE A 8 -8.22 0.21 -1.64
N PHE A 9 -8.78 0.68 -0.53
CA PHE A 9 -9.17 -0.16 0.60
C PHE A 9 -10.67 0.00 0.90
N ASN A 10 -11.18 -0.89 1.71
CA ASN A 10 -12.56 -0.85 2.17
C ASN A 10 -12.60 -0.57 3.68
N GLY A 11 -12.25 0.67 4.05
CA GLY A 11 -12.27 1.14 5.43
C GLY A 11 -10.94 1.04 6.17
N GLN A 12 -9.90 0.45 5.59
CA GLN A 12 -8.59 0.23 6.23
C GLN A 12 -7.49 1.17 5.72
N ALA A 13 -7.82 2.17 4.91
CA ALA A 13 -6.83 3.02 4.24
C ALA A 13 -5.92 3.75 5.22
N GLU A 14 -6.45 4.30 6.32
CA GLU A 14 -5.63 5.04 7.30
C GLU A 14 -4.61 4.14 7.99
N GLU A 15 -5.06 2.96 8.45
CA GLU A 15 -4.17 1.97 9.05
C GLU A 15 -3.09 1.52 8.06
N ALA A 16 -3.50 1.21 6.83
CA ALA A 16 -2.58 0.80 5.76
C ALA A 16 -1.59 1.92 5.42
N ALA A 17 -2.05 3.17 5.31
CA ALA A 17 -1.18 4.31 5.00
C ALA A 17 -0.12 4.53 6.08
N ASN A 18 -0.48 4.43 7.35
CA ASN A 18 0.48 4.54 8.45
C ASN A 18 1.51 3.39 8.42
N PHE A 19 1.05 2.18 8.14
CA PHE A 19 1.93 1.02 8.00
C PHE A 19 2.92 1.21 6.84
N TYR A 20 2.45 1.64 5.67
CA TYR A 20 3.31 1.85 4.51
C TYR A 20 4.25 3.04 4.68
N ALA A 21 3.81 4.11 5.33
CA ALA A 21 4.68 5.24 5.61
C ALA A 21 5.86 4.81 6.48
N ASP A 22 5.62 4.02 7.54
CA ASP A 22 6.68 3.46 8.37
C ASP A 22 7.59 2.52 7.58
N LEU A 23 6.98 1.61 6.80
CA LEU A 23 7.71 0.64 5.99
C LEU A 23 8.68 1.30 4.98
N LEU A 24 8.21 2.37 4.32
CA LEU A 24 8.93 3.03 3.23
C LEU A 24 9.80 4.20 3.70
N GLY A 25 9.79 4.51 5.01
CA GLY A 25 10.49 5.67 5.55
C GLY A 25 9.91 6.99 5.05
N GLY A 26 8.59 7.04 4.86
CA GLY A 26 7.88 8.14 4.25
C GLY A 26 6.98 8.91 5.20
N LYS A 27 6.26 9.85 4.63
CA LYS A 27 5.30 10.71 5.31
C LYS A 27 3.96 10.67 4.62
N ILE A 28 2.87 10.71 5.40
CA ILE A 28 1.53 10.90 4.87
C ILE A 28 1.31 12.38 4.62
N GLU A 29 0.93 12.71 3.41
CA GLU A 29 0.64 14.09 2.99
C GLU A 29 -0.71 14.17 2.29
N ASN A 30 -1.29 15.36 2.24
CA ASN A 30 -2.54 15.65 1.52
C ASN A 30 -3.67 14.69 1.94
N LEU A 31 -3.83 14.49 3.25
CA LEU A 31 -4.86 13.61 3.78
C LEU A 31 -6.20 14.34 3.83
N TYR A 32 -7.19 13.78 3.14
CA TYR A 32 -8.56 14.25 3.14
C TYR A 32 -9.48 13.13 3.60
N ARG A 33 -10.46 13.48 4.45
CA ARG A 33 -11.48 12.56 4.92
C ARG A 33 -12.78 12.79 4.14
N PHE A 34 -13.68 11.81 4.15
CA PHE A 34 -14.94 11.93 3.41
C PHE A 34 -15.80 13.10 3.88
N ASP A 35 -15.79 13.47 5.17
CA ASP A 35 -16.56 14.57 5.71
C ASP A 35 -16.10 15.96 5.23
N SER A 36 -14.87 16.06 4.73
CA SER A 36 -14.34 17.30 4.14
C SER A 36 -14.70 17.50 2.67
N MET A 37 -15.33 16.49 2.05
CA MET A 37 -15.73 16.56 0.65
C MET A 37 -16.95 17.46 0.49
N PRO A 38 -16.92 18.49 -0.40
CA PRO A 38 -18.10 19.32 -0.65
C PRO A 38 -19.25 18.46 -1.20
N PRO A 39 -20.51 18.75 -0.77
CA PRO A 39 -21.66 18.05 -1.31
C PRO A 39 -21.73 18.20 -2.82
N GLN A 40 -21.94 17.10 -3.55
CA GLN A 40 -22.06 17.06 -5.00
C GLN A 40 -23.47 16.63 -5.38
N PRO A 41 -24.11 17.25 -6.40
CA PRO A 41 -25.42 16.80 -6.87
C PRO A 41 -25.37 15.35 -7.33
N GLY A 42 -26.34 14.53 -6.86
CA GLY A 42 -26.43 13.12 -7.23
C GLY A 42 -25.50 12.17 -6.49
N MET A 43 -24.71 12.67 -5.54
CA MET A 43 -23.89 11.81 -4.69
C MET A 43 -24.71 11.12 -3.60
N PRO A 44 -24.43 9.85 -3.29
CA PRO A 44 -24.98 9.20 -2.11
C PRO A 44 -24.59 9.96 -0.83
N GLU A 45 -25.48 9.95 0.16
CA GLU A 45 -25.14 10.44 1.48
C GLU A 45 -24.06 9.58 2.11
N ILE A 46 -23.06 10.24 2.73
CA ILE A 46 -21.97 9.54 3.39
C ILE A 46 -22.44 9.05 4.76
N PRO A 47 -22.42 7.72 5.03
CA PRO A 47 -22.78 7.21 6.35
C PRO A 47 -21.90 7.82 7.46
N ASP A 48 -22.49 8.04 8.66
CA ASP A 48 -21.79 8.66 9.77
C ASP A 48 -20.51 7.90 10.18
N ASP A 49 -20.55 6.58 10.14
CA ASP A 49 -19.41 5.71 10.46
C ASP A 49 -18.33 5.74 9.39
N PHE A 50 -18.58 6.34 8.24
CA PHE A 50 -17.63 6.43 7.13
C PHE A 50 -17.02 7.84 6.96
N LYS A 51 -17.59 8.86 7.61
CA LYS A 51 -17.16 10.26 7.46
C LYS A 51 -15.67 10.49 7.77
N GLN A 52 -15.13 9.74 8.72
CA GLN A 52 -13.71 9.84 9.11
C GLN A 52 -12.78 8.96 8.29
N LYS A 53 -13.31 8.16 7.38
CA LYS A 53 -12.50 7.34 6.48
C LYS A 53 -11.78 8.21 5.46
N ILE A 54 -10.78 7.63 4.81
CA ILE A 54 -9.87 8.36 3.93
C ILE A 54 -10.47 8.50 2.53
N LEU A 55 -10.77 9.73 2.15
CA LEU A 55 -11.12 10.07 0.77
C LEU A 55 -9.89 9.97 -0.14
N HIS A 56 -8.75 10.47 0.34
CA HIS A 56 -7.48 10.45 -0.39
C HIS A 56 -6.34 10.81 0.54
N CYS A 57 -5.21 10.15 0.39
CA CYS A 57 -3.94 10.61 0.93
C CYS A 57 -2.78 10.13 0.05
N CYS A 58 -1.64 10.78 0.22
CA CYS A 58 -0.39 10.38 -0.42
C CYS A 58 0.62 9.97 0.63
N ILE A 59 1.45 9.00 0.31
CA ILE A 59 2.67 8.69 1.06
C ILE A 59 3.84 9.13 0.20
N ASP A 60 4.58 10.10 0.68
CA ASP A 60 5.80 10.57 0.03
C ASP A 60 7.01 9.93 0.71
N PHE A 61 7.86 9.28 -0.06
CA PHE A 61 9.02 8.55 0.45
C PHE A 61 10.21 8.70 -0.51
N PRO A 62 11.45 8.40 -0.09
CA PRO A 62 12.64 8.67 -0.90
C PRO A 62 12.64 8.05 -2.30
N GLY A 63 11.95 6.93 -2.50
CA GLY A 63 11.88 6.24 -3.80
C GLY A 63 10.69 6.63 -4.66
N GLY A 64 9.78 7.47 -4.18
CA GLY A 64 8.60 7.86 -4.95
C GLY A 64 7.40 8.26 -4.10
N THR A 65 6.22 8.12 -4.68
CA THR A 65 4.96 8.42 -4.02
C THR A 65 3.95 7.29 -4.23
N MET A 66 3.04 7.15 -3.29
CA MET A 66 1.94 6.20 -3.33
C MET A 66 0.67 6.90 -2.86
N SER A 67 -0.43 6.71 -3.58
CA SER A 67 -1.74 7.20 -3.15
C SER A 67 -2.53 6.08 -2.49
N VAL A 68 -3.32 6.44 -1.48
CA VAL A 68 -4.14 5.49 -0.71
C VAL A 68 -5.50 6.12 -0.44
N ALA A 69 -6.56 5.34 -0.57
CA ALA A 69 -7.92 5.78 -0.29
C ALA A 69 -8.81 4.61 0.12
N ASP A 70 -9.93 4.94 0.79
CA ASP A 70 -11.02 4.00 0.99
C ASP A 70 -12.05 4.16 -0.13
N THR A 71 -12.73 3.07 -0.48
CA THR A 71 -13.91 3.15 -1.34
C THR A 71 -15.13 3.57 -0.54
N MET A 72 -16.10 4.19 -1.22
CA MET A 72 -17.42 4.40 -0.63
C MET A 72 -18.11 3.04 -0.36
N PRO A 73 -18.87 2.91 0.74
CA PRO A 73 -19.58 1.67 1.03
C PRO A 73 -20.53 1.21 -0.08
N SER A 74 -21.02 2.17 -0.87
CA SER A 74 -21.89 1.90 -2.02
C SER A 74 -21.14 1.46 -3.28
N ASP A 75 -19.81 1.49 -3.26
CA ASP A 75 -18.98 1.11 -4.41
C ASP A 75 -18.74 -0.41 -4.37
N GLU A 76 -19.41 -1.13 -5.26
CA GLU A 76 -19.29 -2.60 -5.40
C GLU A 76 -18.11 -3.01 -6.27
N ARG A 77 -16.98 -2.33 -6.11
CA ARG A 77 -15.80 -2.65 -6.92
C ARG A 77 -15.22 -4.01 -6.52
N ASP A 78 -14.88 -4.80 -7.53
CA ASP A 78 -14.15 -6.05 -7.35
C ASP A 78 -12.65 -5.72 -7.17
N PHE A 79 -12.10 -6.06 -6.01
CA PHE A 79 -10.68 -5.84 -5.74
C PHE A 79 -9.77 -6.87 -6.44
N GLY A 80 -10.36 -7.78 -7.21
CA GLY A 80 -9.64 -8.74 -8.03
C GLY A 80 -8.97 -9.86 -7.24
N LYS A 81 -8.37 -10.78 -7.97
CA LYS A 81 -7.69 -11.95 -7.40
C LYS A 81 -6.20 -11.98 -7.74
N GLY A 82 -5.56 -10.83 -7.79
CA GLY A 82 -4.13 -10.74 -8.06
C GLY A 82 -3.81 -10.33 -9.49
N GLY A 83 -2.61 -10.65 -9.95
CA GLY A 83 -2.10 -10.19 -11.24
C GLY A 83 -1.36 -8.86 -11.15
N HIS A 84 -1.34 -8.21 -9.99
CA HIS A 84 -0.60 -6.98 -9.74
C HIS A 84 0.36 -7.18 -8.57
N MET A 85 1.55 -6.66 -8.71
CA MET A 85 2.59 -6.77 -7.69
C MET A 85 3.36 -5.45 -7.61
N LEU A 86 3.55 -4.94 -6.38
CA LEU A 86 4.41 -3.80 -6.15
C LEU A 86 5.82 -4.31 -5.87
N THR A 87 6.80 -3.76 -6.58
CA THR A 87 8.19 -4.17 -6.40
C THR A 87 8.98 -3.06 -5.70
N LEU A 88 9.59 -3.40 -4.57
CA LEU A 88 10.56 -2.56 -3.90
C LEU A 88 11.97 -3.01 -4.26
N MET A 89 12.70 -2.10 -4.91
CA MET A 89 14.12 -2.27 -5.18
C MET A 89 14.87 -1.74 -3.96
N CYS A 90 15.42 -2.63 -3.15
CA CYS A 90 16.12 -2.26 -1.92
C CYS A 90 17.58 -1.95 -2.19
N ASP A 91 18.17 -1.06 -1.39
CA ASP A 91 19.53 -0.54 -1.57
C ASP A 91 20.58 -1.38 -0.86
N SER A 92 20.17 -2.26 0.05
CA SER A 92 21.09 -3.09 0.83
C SER A 92 20.42 -4.35 1.35
N ILE A 93 21.25 -5.32 1.76
CA ILE A 93 20.77 -6.53 2.43
C ILE A 93 20.05 -6.16 3.76
N ALA A 94 20.63 -5.24 4.52
CA ALA A 94 20.01 -4.81 5.78
C ALA A 94 18.62 -4.21 5.56
N GLN A 95 18.45 -3.41 4.51
CA GLN A 95 17.17 -2.80 4.18
C GLN A 95 16.13 -3.85 3.78
N ILE A 96 16.48 -4.78 2.89
CA ILE A 96 15.53 -5.80 2.44
C ILE A 96 15.12 -6.74 3.58
N GLU A 97 16.05 -7.07 4.49
CA GLU A 97 15.76 -7.88 5.67
C GLU A 97 14.79 -7.16 6.63
N ASP A 98 14.99 -5.87 6.87
CA ASP A 98 14.11 -5.06 7.71
C ASP A 98 12.70 -4.94 7.10
N VAL A 99 12.62 -4.61 5.83
CA VAL A 99 11.33 -4.49 5.10
C VAL A 99 10.60 -5.84 5.08
N TYR A 100 11.33 -6.92 4.81
CA TYR A 100 10.76 -8.27 4.81
C TYR A 100 10.19 -8.64 6.18
N ALA A 101 10.93 -8.39 7.24
CA ALA A 101 10.48 -8.66 8.60
C ALA A 101 9.18 -7.91 8.94
N LYS A 102 9.10 -6.63 8.56
CA LYS A 102 7.90 -5.81 8.78
C LYS A 102 6.70 -6.29 7.96
N LEU A 103 6.91 -6.65 6.71
CA LEU A 103 5.84 -7.16 5.84
C LEU A 103 5.30 -8.51 6.29
N CYS A 104 6.15 -9.36 6.89
CA CYS A 104 5.76 -10.68 7.34
C CYS A 104 4.86 -10.66 8.59
N VAL A 105 4.84 -9.57 9.37
CA VAL A 105 3.97 -9.47 10.54
C VAL A 105 2.52 -9.48 10.09
N ASP A 106 1.77 -10.49 10.54
CA ASP A 106 0.36 -10.72 10.17
C ASP A 106 0.12 -10.85 8.65
N ALA A 107 1.14 -11.19 7.89
CA ALA A 107 1.02 -11.38 6.44
C ALA A 107 -0.03 -12.45 6.12
N GLN A 108 -0.79 -12.21 5.06
CA GLN A 108 -1.77 -13.20 4.58
C GLN A 108 -1.08 -14.41 3.97
N LYS A 109 0.06 -14.19 3.30
CA LYS A 109 0.82 -15.28 2.69
C LYS A 109 2.28 -14.85 2.45
N ILE A 110 3.21 -15.72 2.74
CA ILE A 110 4.59 -15.61 2.26
C ILE A 110 4.68 -16.44 0.98
N GLN A 111 4.61 -15.76 -0.15
CA GLN A 111 4.59 -16.39 -1.47
C GLN A 111 5.96 -16.99 -1.81
N CYS A 112 7.01 -16.25 -1.45
CA CYS A 112 8.40 -16.66 -1.63
C CYS A 112 9.22 -16.11 -0.46
N GLU A 113 9.83 -16.99 0.33
CA GLU A 113 10.67 -16.57 1.44
C GLU A 113 11.90 -15.81 0.96
N LEU A 114 12.39 -14.89 1.78
CA LEU A 114 13.60 -14.11 1.48
C LEU A 114 14.79 -15.05 1.31
N SER A 115 15.32 -15.10 0.10
CA SER A 115 16.40 -16.00 -0.27
C SER A 115 17.20 -15.44 -1.45
N GLU A 116 18.30 -16.09 -1.77
CA GLU A 116 19.06 -15.80 -2.98
C GLU A 116 18.33 -16.35 -4.21
N ALA A 117 18.30 -15.57 -5.29
CA ALA A 117 17.74 -15.97 -6.57
C ALA A 117 18.81 -15.82 -7.67
N PHE A 118 18.60 -16.49 -8.83
CA PHE A 118 19.58 -16.39 -9.92
C PHE A 118 19.69 -14.98 -10.50
N PHE A 119 18.65 -14.17 -10.32
CA PHE A 119 18.56 -12.79 -10.84
C PHE A 119 18.79 -11.72 -9.77
N ALA A 120 18.92 -12.09 -8.50
CA ALA A 120 19.08 -11.14 -7.40
C ALA A 120 19.80 -11.76 -6.22
N LYS A 121 20.52 -10.94 -5.46
CA LYS A 121 21.19 -11.38 -4.22
C LYS A 121 20.17 -11.75 -3.13
N ARG A 122 19.05 -11.05 -3.09
CA ARG A 122 17.92 -11.34 -2.22
C ARG A 122 16.62 -11.06 -2.96
N TYR A 123 15.68 -11.93 -2.78
CA TYR A 123 14.35 -11.82 -3.36
C TYR A 123 13.31 -12.42 -2.42
N ALA A 124 12.16 -11.79 -2.35
CA ALA A 124 11.01 -12.30 -1.60
C ALA A 124 9.71 -11.84 -2.25
N GLU A 125 8.64 -12.59 -2.02
CA GLU A 125 7.28 -12.18 -2.34
C GLU A 125 6.38 -12.39 -1.11
N VAL A 126 5.66 -11.34 -0.71
CA VAL A 126 4.80 -11.35 0.46
C VAL A 126 3.47 -10.71 0.14
N VAL A 127 2.37 -11.38 0.47
CA VAL A 127 1.05 -10.76 0.52
C VAL A 127 0.86 -10.23 1.94
N ASP A 128 0.86 -8.91 2.07
CA ASP A 128 0.81 -8.27 3.38
C ASP A 128 -0.54 -8.46 4.08
N ARG A 129 -0.66 -7.93 5.30
CA ARG A 129 -1.88 -8.03 6.10
C ARG A 129 -3.11 -7.42 5.46
N TYR A 130 -2.92 -6.53 4.50
CA TYR A 130 -3.99 -5.84 3.77
C TYR A 130 -4.33 -6.50 2.43
N GLY A 131 -3.61 -7.56 2.05
CA GLY A 131 -3.83 -8.28 0.80
C GLY A 131 -3.05 -7.72 -0.39
N VAL A 132 -2.09 -6.85 -0.16
CA VAL A 132 -1.24 -6.30 -1.22
C VAL A 132 -0.04 -7.21 -1.43
N LEU A 133 0.21 -7.60 -2.67
CA LEU A 133 1.36 -8.42 -3.06
C LEU A 133 2.57 -7.54 -3.31
N TRP A 134 3.64 -7.80 -2.56
CA TRP A 134 4.93 -7.12 -2.67
C TRP A 134 5.99 -8.10 -3.14
N ALA A 135 6.80 -7.67 -4.10
CA ALA A 135 8.10 -8.27 -4.37
C ALA A 135 9.19 -7.38 -3.76
N LEU A 136 10.14 -7.99 -3.11
CA LEU A 136 11.33 -7.32 -2.59
C LEU A 136 12.53 -7.82 -3.36
N LEU A 137 13.39 -6.91 -3.79
CA LEU A 137 14.53 -7.25 -4.64
C LEU A 137 15.74 -6.42 -4.25
N TYR A 138 16.86 -7.10 -4.06
CA TYR A 138 18.18 -6.48 -3.92
C TYR A 138 19.13 -7.08 -4.93
N GLU A 139 19.69 -6.22 -5.76
CA GLU A 139 20.75 -6.54 -6.70
C GLU A 139 22.04 -5.87 -6.21
N GLU A 140 23.13 -6.61 -6.21
CA GLU A 140 24.43 -6.02 -5.95
C GLU A 140 24.89 -5.24 -7.20
N ALA A 141 25.27 -4.00 -7.00
CA ALA A 141 25.76 -3.15 -8.06
C ALA A 141 27.13 -3.62 -8.59
#